data_fd710c5396c0e11237e8574322a1b85a
#
_entry.id   fd710c5396c0e11237e8574322a1b85a
#
_cell.length_a   1.000
_cell.length_b   1.000
_cell.length_c   1.000
_cell.angle_alpha   90.00
_cell.angle_beta   90.00
_cell.angle_gamma   90.00
#
_symmetry.space_group_name_H-M   'P 1'
#
loop_
_entity.id
_entity.type
_entity.pdbx_description
1 polymer ?
#
loop_
_entity_poly.entity_id
_entity_poly.type
_entity_poly.pdbx_seq_one_letter_code
_entity_poly.pdbx_strand_id
1 'polypeptide(L)'
;MKAAVIGAGLAGCEAAKQLSRAGIPTYLYEMKPKKFSPAHKNENFAELVCSNSLKAERLNSAAGLLKAEMEMLSSVCVEAAKRTRVPAGGALSVDRDRFSALITENIKSDKNITVINEEVSVLPDADVVIVCLLYTSDAADDLI
;
A
#
# COMPACT_ATOMS: atom_id res chain seq x y z
N MET A 1 15.42 -17.01 2.46
CA MET A 1 15.25 -15.57 2.75
C MET A 1 13.76 -15.31 2.97
N LYS A 2 13.41 -14.59 4.03
CA LYS A 2 12.06 -14.13 4.35
C LYS A 2 12.06 -12.61 4.53
N ALA A 3 10.99 -11.94 4.15
CA ALA A 3 10.86 -10.50 4.29
C ALA A 3 9.68 -10.14 5.21
N ALA A 4 9.81 -9.03 5.93
CA ALA A 4 8.73 -8.41 6.69
C ALA A 4 8.46 -7.00 6.14
N VAL A 5 7.19 -6.69 5.94
CA VAL A 5 6.72 -5.36 5.54
C VAL A 5 5.79 -4.85 6.63
N ILE A 6 6.06 -3.67 7.16
CA ILE A 6 5.29 -3.07 8.25
C ILE A 6 4.44 -1.93 7.70
N GLY A 7 3.13 -2.07 7.80
CA GLY A 7 2.12 -1.16 7.27
C GLY A 7 1.60 -1.56 5.90
N ALA A 8 0.29 -1.80 5.79
CA ALA A 8 -0.40 -2.14 4.55
C ALA A 8 -1.05 -0.92 3.88
N GLY A 9 -0.34 0.20 3.85
CA GLY A 9 -0.66 1.35 3.01
C GLY A 9 -0.28 1.09 1.55
N LEU A 10 -0.33 2.12 0.71
CA LEU A 10 0.04 2.02 -0.71
C LEU A 10 1.45 1.43 -0.89
N ALA A 11 2.44 2.00 -0.20
CA ALA A 11 3.84 1.57 -0.30
C ALA A 11 4.05 0.15 0.20
N GLY A 12 3.43 -0.23 1.33
CA GLY A 12 3.56 -1.57 1.89
C GLY A 12 2.93 -2.63 1.01
N CYS A 13 1.77 -2.36 0.40
CA CYS A 13 1.14 -3.26 -0.55
C CYS A 13 2.00 -3.46 -1.81
N GLU A 14 2.60 -2.38 -2.33
CA GLU A 14 3.55 -2.48 -3.44
C GLU A 14 4.77 -3.32 -3.07
N ALA A 15 5.41 -3.03 -1.94
CA ALA A 15 6.58 -3.76 -1.47
C ALA A 15 6.27 -5.24 -1.30
N ALA A 16 5.19 -5.58 -0.60
CA ALA A 16 4.78 -6.96 -0.38
C ALA A 16 4.53 -7.70 -1.71
N LYS A 17 3.89 -7.02 -2.67
CA LYS A 17 3.59 -7.63 -3.97
C LYS A 17 4.83 -7.86 -4.81
N GLN A 18 5.79 -6.93 -4.82
CA GLN A 18 7.06 -7.09 -5.54
C GLN A 18 7.91 -8.21 -4.91
N LEU A 19 7.97 -8.29 -3.60
CA LEU A 19 8.66 -9.37 -2.90
C LEU A 19 8.04 -10.74 -3.22
N SER A 20 6.71 -10.83 -3.19
CA SER A 20 5.99 -12.06 -3.57
C SER A 20 6.31 -12.49 -5.00
N ARG A 21 6.31 -11.56 -5.96
CA ARG A 21 6.67 -11.84 -7.36
C ARG A 21 8.12 -12.31 -7.53
N ALA A 22 9.01 -11.84 -6.68
CA ALA A 22 10.39 -12.32 -6.62
C ALA A 22 10.53 -13.69 -5.93
N GLY A 23 9.41 -14.31 -5.53
CA GLY A 23 9.41 -15.60 -4.85
C GLY A 23 9.86 -15.56 -3.40
N ILE A 24 9.83 -14.38 -2.78
CA ILE A 24 10.26 -14.18 -1.40
C ILE A 24 9.03 -14.28 -0.48
N PRO A 25 8.97 -15.26 0.45
CA PRO A 25 7.95 -15.32 1.49
C PRO A 25 7.91 -14.01 2.28
N THR A 26 6.75 -13.37 2.30
CA THR A 26 6.57 -12.02 2.84
C THR A 26 5.54 -12.00 3.95
N TYR A 27 5.90 -11.44 5.10
CA TYR A 27 5.02 -11.19 6.22
C TYR A 27 4.61 -9.72 6.21
N LEU A 28 3.32 -9.45 5.94
CA LEU A 28 2.78 -8.10 5.91
C LEU A 28 2.06 -7.81 7.22
N TYR A 29 2.61 -6.91 8.01
CA TYR A 29 2.04 -6.48 9.29
C TYR A 29 1.15 -5.26 9.09
N GLU A 30 -0.08 -5.35 9.56
CA GLU A 30 -1.04 -4.26 9.56
C GLU A 30 -1.83 -4.24 10.86
N MET A 31 -1.84 -3.13 11.56
CA MET A 31 -2.53 -3.04 12.85
C MET A 31 -4.06 -3.11 12.75
N LYS A 32 -4.63 -2.73 11.60
CA LYS A 32 -6.07 -2.85 11.37
C LYS A 32 -6.47 -4.34 11.19
N PRO A 33 -7.65 -4.73 11.60
CA PRO A 33 -8.73 -3.96 12.23
C PRO A 33 -8.59 -3.80 13.75
N LYS A 34 -7.57 -4.37 14.39
CA LYS A 34 -7.41 -4.34 15.86
C LYS A 34 -7.18 -2.93 16.40
N LYS A 35 -6.42 -2.11 15.64
CA LYS A 35 -6.11 -0.74 15.98
C LYS A 35 -6.17 0.14 14.73
N PHE A 36 -6.66 1.36 14.89
CA PHE A 36 -6.72 2.36 13.82
C PHE A 36 -5.89 3.57 14.20
N SER A 37 -5.19 4.16 13.24
CA SER A 37 -4.64 5.50 13.41
C SER A 37 -5.77 6.54 13.32
N PRO A 38 -5.58 7.78 13.79
CA PRO A 38 -6.57 8.84 13.68
C PRO A 38 -7.00 9.15 12.23
N ALA A 39 -6.16 8.84 11.25
CA ALA A 39 -6.41 9.10 9.83
C ALA A 39 -7.25 8.02 9.14
N HIS A 40 -7.20 6.77 9.64
CA HIS A 40 -7.83 5.62 8.99
C HIS A 40 -9.22 5.33 9.55
N LYS A 41 -10.15 4.97 8.68
CA LYS A 41 -11.55 4.66 9.02
C LYS A 41 -12.02 3.32 8.45
N ASN A 42 -11.29 2.78 7.48
CA ASN A 42 -11.63 1.56 6.76
C ASN A 42 -10.64 0.44 7.13
N GLU A 43 -11.12 -0.78 7.27
CA GLU A 43 -10.29 -1.96 7.56
C GLU A 43 -9.41 -2.39 6.39
N ASN A 44 -9.74 -1.98 5.17
CA ASN A 44 -9.01 -2.35 3.97
C ASN A 44 -7.59 -1.76 3.94
N PHE A 45 -6.75 -2.40 3.17
CA PHE A 45 -5.39 -1.92 2.87
C PHE A 45 -5.42 -0.77 1.87
N ALA A 46 -4.30 -0.04 1.76
CA ALA A 46 -4.14 1.06 0.82
C ALA A 46 -5.27 2.11 0.87
N GLU A 47 -5.78 2.39 2.07
CA GLU A 47 -6.82 3.40 2.27
C GLU A 47 -6.32 4.79 1.87
N LEU A 48 -7.05 5.46 0.98
CA LEU A 48 -6.78 6.85 0.58
C LEU A 48 -7.44 7.82 1.58
N VAL A 49 -6.66 8.35 2.50
CA VAL A 49 -7.18 9.14 3.64
C VAL A 49 -7.42 10.62 3.31
N CYS A 50 -6.69 11.20 2.36
CA CYS A 50 -6.76 12.65 2.06
C CYS A 50 -7.58 12.95 0.80
N SER A 51 -7.41 12.19 -0.26
CA SER A 51 -8.00 12.45 -1.57
C SER A 51 -8.22 11.14 -2.32
N ASN A 52 -9.21 11.13 -3.22
CA ASN A 52 -9.39 10.02 -4.15
C ASN A 52 -8.60 10.18 -5.46
N SER A 53 -7.77 11.23 -5.57
CA SER A 53 -6.98 11.52 -6.76
C SER A 53 -5.52 11.08 -6.60
N LEU A 54 -5.05 10.30 -7.57
CA LEU A 54 -3.65 9.91 -7.73
C LEU A 54 -2.90 10.85 -8.69
N LYS A 55 -3.37 12.08 -8.83
CA LYS A 55 -2.77 13.13 -9.67
C LYS A 55 -2.87 12.85 -11.18
N ALA A 56 -2.19 13.66 -11.97
CA ALA A 56 -2.25 13.62 -13.44
C ALA A 56 -1.78 12.27 -14.03
N GLU A 57 -2.34 11.92 -15.18
CA GLU A 57 -1.95 10.72 -15.97
C GLU A 57 -1.09 11.03 -17.19
N ARG A 58 -1.02 12.30 -17.60
CA ARG A 58 -0.28 12.69 -18.80
C ARG A 58 1.22 12.42 -18.62
N LEU A 59 1.86 11.80 -19.62
CA LEU A 59 3.28 11.48 -19.61
C LEU A 59 4.22 12.69 -19.51
N ASN A 60 3.75 13.86 -19.92
CA ASN A 60 4.48 15.11 -19.78
C ASN A 60 4.39 15.76 -18.38
N SER A 61 3.80 15.07 -17.42
CA SER A 61 3.77 15.44 -16.02
C SER A 61 4.57 14.43 -15.18
N ALA A 62 5.26 14.92 -14.14
CA ALA A 62 6.03 14.03 -13.25
C ALA A 62 5.16 12.90 -12.65
N ALA A 63 3.96 13.21 -12.22
CA ALA A 63 3.03 12.23 -11.66
C ALA A 63 2.52 11.20 -12.69
N GLY A 64 2.34 11.62 -13.93
CA GLY A 64 1.95 10.73 -15.03
C GLY A 64 3.08 9.82 -15.45
N LEU A 65 4.29 10.37 -15.60
CA LEU A 65 5.48 9.59 -15.93
C LEU A 65 5.76 8.53 -14.86
N LEU A 66 5.75 8.91 -13.58
CA LEU A 66 5.94 7.97 -12.46
C LEU A 66 4.93 6.82 -12.52
N LYS A 67 3.65 7.10 -12.77
CA LYS A 67 2.63 6.04 -12.89
C LYS A 67 2.88 5.10 -14.08
N ALA A 68 3.34 5.63 -15.20
CA ALA A 68 3.71 4.81 -16.34
C ALA A 68 4.91 3.90 -16.04
N GLU A 69 5.91 4.39 -15.34
CA GLU A 69 7.05 3.58 -14.88
C GLU A 69 6.61 2.51 -13.86
N MET A 70 5.76 2.87 -12.89
CA MET A 70 5.18 1.91 -11.95
C MET A 70 4.35 0.83 -12.65
N GLU A 71 3.62 1.19 -13.71
CA GLU A 71 2.87 0.23 -14.52
C GLU A 71 3.80 -0.79 -15.21
N MET A 72 4.92 -0.33 -15.74
CA MET A 72 5.94 -1.22 -16.33
C MET A 72 6.51 -2.21 -15.29
N LEU A 73 6.53 -1.82 -14.02
CA LEU A 73 6.91 -2.67 -12.89
C LEU A 73 5.73 -3.50 -12.34
N SER A 74 4.59 -3.48 -13.03
CA SER A 74 3.37 -4.20 -12.64
C SER A 74 2.83 -3.78 -11.27
N SER A 75 2.76 -2.48 -11.02
CA SER A 75 2.23 -1.92 -9.77
C SER A 75 0.81 -2.38 -9.49
N VAL A 76 0.59 -2.94 -8.30
CA VAL A 76 -0.75 -3.34 -7.84
C VAL A 76 -1.66 -2.13 -7.61
N CYS A 77 -1.10 -1.02 -7.16
CA CYS A 77 -1.85 0.22 -6.92
C CYS A 77 -2.28 0.89 -8.23
N VAL A 78 -1.41 0.96 -9.24
CA VAL A 78 -1.76 1.54 -10.54
C VAL A 78 -2.80 0.68 -11.26
N GLU A 79 -2.67 -0.64 -11.21
CA GLU A 79 -3.67 -1.56 -11.76
C GLU A 79 -5.03 -1.38 -11.09
N ALA A 80 -5.07 -1.39 -9.76
CA ALA A 80 -6.29 -1.18 -8.99
C ALA A 80 -6.92 0.18 -9.28
N ALA A 81 -6.11 1.25 -9.38
CA ALA A 81 -6.59 2.59 -9.70
C ALA A 81 -7.27 2.66 -11.07
N LYS A 82 -6.69 2.05 -12.09
CA LYS A 82 -7.29 1.99 -13.42
C LYS A 82 -8.62 1.25 -13.44
N ARG A 83 -8.74 0.16 -12.68
CA ARG A 83 -9.97 -0.65 -12.57
C ARG A 83 -11.07 -0.01 -11.75
N THR A 84 -10.75 0.92 -10.89
CA THR A 84 -11.70 1.61 -10.00
C THR A 84 -11.84 3.09 -10.31
N ARG A 85 -11.40 3.49 -11.49
CA ARG A 85 -11.43 4.86 -11.99
C ARG A 85 -12.83 5.47 -11.96
N VAL A 86 -12.88 6.75 -11.60
CA VAL A 86 -14.04 7.61 -11.73
C VAL A 86 -13.70 8.83 -12.60
N PRO A 87 -14.67 9.45 -13.28
CA PRO A 87 -14.41 10.62 -14.13
C PRO A 87 -13.81 11.78 -13.33
N ALA A 88 -12.67 12.31 -13.77
CA ALA A 88 -11.97 13.43 -13.11
C ALA A 88 -11.07 14.23 -14.08
N GLY A 89 -11.46 14.37 -15.33
CA GLY A 89 -10.67 15.06 -16.35
C GLY A 89 -9.30 14.39 -16.60
N GLY A 90 -8.21 15.15 -16.45
CA GLY A 90 -6.85 14.65 -16.68
C GLY A 90 -6.18 13.97 -15.47
N ALA A 91 -6.90 13.78 -14.38
CA ALA A 91 -6.40 13.10 -13.19
C ALA A 91 -6.91 11.66 -13.10
N LEU A 92 -6.09 10.78 -12.53
CA LEU A 92 -6.50 9.44 -12.16
C LEU A 92 -7.18 9.50 -10.79
N SER A 93 -8.49 9.63 -10.78
CA SER A 93 -9.31 9.56 -9.57
C SER A 93 -10.04 8.22 -9.49
N VAL A 94 -10.25 7.74 -8.27
CA VAL A 94 -10.79 6.41 -8.01
C VAL A 94 -11.98 6.46 -7.04
N ASP A 95 -12.82 5.45 -7.12
CA ASP A 95 -13.71 5.09 -6.03
C ASP A 95 -12.84 4.50 -4.89
N ARG A 96 -12.74 5.21 -3.76
CA ARG A 96 -11.82 4.88 -2.67
C ARG A 96 -12.10 3.52 -2.05
N ASP A 97 -13.36 3.19 -1.87
CA ASP A 97 -13.75 1.93 -1.22
C ASP A 97 -13.48 0.74 -2.13
N ARG A 98 -13.82 0.86 -3.41
CA ARG A 98 -13.53 -0.18 -4.41
C ARG A 98 -12.02 -0.34 -4.63
N PHE A 99 -11.26 0.75 -4.64
CA PHE A 99 -9.82 0.74 -4.78
C PHE A 99 -9.16 -0.03 -3.64
N SER A 100 -9.46 0.33 -2.39
CA SER A 100 -8.87 -0.32 -1.22
C SER A 100 -9.33 -1.78 -1.08
N ALA A 101 -10.59 -2.08 -1.38
CA ALA A 101 -11.09 -3.45 -1.38
C ALA A 101 -10.37 -4.33 -2.40
N LEU A 102 -10.16 -3.84 -3.61
CA LEU A 102 -9.47 -4.58 -4.68
C LEU A 102 -8.01 -4.88 -4.33
N ILE A 103 -7.29 -3.92 -3.76
CA ILE A 103 -5.91 -4.14 -3.30
C ILE A 103 -5.89 -5.15 -2.15
N THR A 104 -6.80 -5.01 -1.19
CA THR A 104 -6.91 -5.92 -0.05
C THR A 104 -7.12 -7.36 -0.51
N GLU A 105 -8.04 -7.58 -1.45
CA GLU A 105 -8.30 -8.90 -2.04
C GLU A 105 -7.05 -9.45 -2.74
N ASN A 106 -6.39 -8.63 -3.55
CA ASN A 106 -5.19 -9.03 -4.29
C ASN A 106 -4.04 -9.45 -3.35
N ILE A 107 -3.85 -8.73 -2.25
CA ILE A 107 -2.83 -9.05 -1.24
C ILE A 107 -3.20 -10.32 -0.47
N LYS A 108 -4.44 -10.41 0.03
CA LYS A 108 -4.88 -11.56 0.85
C LYS A 108 -4.98 -12.87 0.07
N SER A 109 -5.19 -12.81 -1.23
CA SER A 109 -5.23 -13.99 -2.10
C SER A 109 -3.85 -14.47 -2.55
N ASP A 110 -2.79 -13.71 -2.28
CA ASP A 110 -1.43 -14.06 -2.68
C ASP A 110 -0.81 -15.08 -1.71
N LYS A 111 -0.46 -16.24 -2.23
CA LYS A 111 0.04 -17.38 -1.42
C LYS A 111 1.41 -17.14 -0.77
N ASN A 112 2.19 -16.18 -1.30
CA ASN A 112 3.51 -15.83 -0.77
C ASN A 112 3.43 -14.69 0.26
N ILE A 113 2.24 -14.10 0.48
CA ILE A 113 2.05 -13.03 1.44
C ILE A 113 1.23 -13.57 2.62
N THR A 114 1.82 -13.52 3.81
CA THR A 114 1.12 -13.81 5.07
C THR A 114 0.78 -12.50 5.76
N VAL A 115 -0.51 -12.21 5.87
CA VAL A 115 -0.99 -11.01 6.58
C VAL A 115 -1.05 -11.28 8.07
N ILE A 116 -0.44 -10.39 8.87
CA ILE A 116 -0.45 -10.43 10.33
C ILE A 116 -1.12 -9.15 10.83
N ASN A 117 -2.32 -9.28 11.39
CA ASN A 117 -3.07 -8.13 11.93
C ASN A 117 -2.62 -7.80 13.35
N GLU A 118 -1.46 -7.17 13.45
CA GLU A 118 -0.85 -6.75 14.71
C GLU A 118 -0.09 -5.44 14.54
N GLU A 119 -0.10 -4.62 15.60
CA GLU A 119 0.78 -3.47 15.72
C GLU A 119 2.21 -3.94 16.02
N VAL A 120 3.16 -3.43 15.28
CA VAL A 120 4.57 -3.78 15.45
C VAL A 120 5.25 -2.72 16.31
N SER A 121 5.67 -3.10 17.50
CA SER A 121 6.46 -2.26 18.43
C SER A 121 7.93 -2.65 18.48
N VAL A 122 8.27 -3.84 18.01
CA VAL A 122 9.65 -4.35 17.91
C VAL A 122 9.82 -4.96 16.52
N LEU A 123 10.95 -4.69 15.87
CA LEU A 123 11.19 -5.20 14.52
C LEU A 123 11.11 -6.74 14.50
N PRO A 124 10.34 -7.31 13.58
CA PRO A 124 10.22 -8.76 13.45
C PRO A 124 11.53 -9.38 12.99
N ASP A 125 11.76 -10.64 13.38
CA ASP A 125 12.88 -11.44 12.90
C ASP A 125 12.67 -11.84 11.43
N ALA A 126 13.33 -11.12 10.52
CA ALA A 126 13.32 -11.37 9.09
C ALA A 126 14.66 -10.94 8.47
N ASP A 127 15.02 -11.54 7.32
CA ASP A 127 16.26 -11.19 6.62
C ASP A 127 16.22 -9.76 6.07
N VAL A 128 15.03 -9.28 5.71
CA VAL A 128 14.76 -7.91 5.25
C VAL A 128 13.50 -7.38 5.94
N VAL A 129 13.57 -6.17 6.47
CA VAL A 129 12.42 -5.46 7.04
C VAL A 129 12.23 -4.14 6.30
N ILE A 130 11.03 -3.94 5.76
CA ILE A 130 10.63 -2.70 5.07
C ILE A 130 9.55 -2.02 5.91
N VAL A 131 9.85 -0.81 6.39
CA VAL A 131 8.92 -0.02 7.22
C VAL A 131 8.20 1.00 6.32
N CYS A 132 6.89 0.86 6.19
CA CYS A 132 6.04 1.67 5.32
C CYS A 132 4.94 2.36 6.13
N LEU A 133 5.35 3.24 7.04
CA LEU A 133 4.43 3.95 7.93
C LEU A 133 4.36 5.43 7.55
N LEU A 134 3.15 5.99 7.53
CA LEU A 134 2.93 7.42 7.30
C LEU A 134 3.20 8.22 8.58
N TYR A 135 2.67 7.73 9.69
CA TYR A 135 2.93 8.21 11.05
C TYR A 135 3.29 7.01 11.91
N THR A 136 4.41 7.08 12.59
CA THR A 136 4.67 6.23 13.72
C THR A 136 4.04 6.94 14.93
N SER A 137 3.18 6.27 15.67
CA SER A 137 2.81 6.75 17.00
C SER A 137 4.09 7.09 17.76
N ASP A 138 4.15 8.17 18.47
CA ASP A 138 5.23 8.62 19.36
C ASP A 138 6.64 8.71 18.73
N ALA A 139 7.11 7.71 17.99
CA ALA A 139 8.47 7.70 17.41
C ALA A 139 8.68 8.73 16.28
N ALA A 140 7.63 9.19 15.59
CA ALA A 140 7.76 10.23 14.59
C ALA A 140 7.84 11.62 15.23
N ASP A 141 7.23 11.81 16.38
CA ASP A 141 7.30 13.07 17.12
C ASP A 141 8.67 13.28 17.75
N ASP A 142 9.40 12.20 18.06
CA ASP A 142 10.77 12.24 18.58
C ASP A 142 11.83 12.51 17.49
N LEU A 143 11.47 12.43 16.19
CA LEU A 143 12.37 12.67 15.06
C LEU A 143 12.19 14.06 14.41
N ILE A 144 11.27 14.84 14.87
CA ILE A 144 11.02 16.22 14.47
C ILE A 144 11.36 17.13 15.66
#